data_6037e8b2ab3ab084f374ca6317678166
#
_entry.id   6037e8b2ab3ab084f374ca6317678166
#
_cell.length_a   1.000
_cell.length_b   1.000
_cell.length_c   1.000
_cell.angle_alpha   90.00
_cell.angle_beta   90.00
_cell.angle_gamma   90.00
#
_symmetry.space_group_name_H-M   'P 1'
#
loop_
_entity.id
_entity.type
_entity.pdbx_description
1 polymer ?
#
loop_
_entity_poly.entity_id
_entity_poly.type
_entity_poly.pdbx_seq_one_letter_code
_entity_poly.pdbx_strand_id
1 'polypeptide(L)'
;CDGYPTTMRHLRVPSAQTSYWIERCKSNGWYETGHRVQQVGDETAIPLNDNAPDEIESVWENYPFVELDASKKKARHYWEHIPVEIREAFEDEFPQAFESQGDILLVKIPEEMARIEDEIAQAMLQQFPSIRVVCHDDGVEGEFRVRNLRVLKARNDDNSTETCYREHGHEFTIDPAIAYFSGRLGTQ
;
A
#
# COMPACT_ATOMS: atom_id res chain seq x y z
N CYS A 1 8.79 16.75 -11.88
CA CYS A 1 8.92 16.06 -13.17
C CYS A 1 7.58 15.41 -13.44
N ASP A 2 6.84 16.06 -14.33
CA ASP A 2 5.50 15.66 -14.72
C ASP A 2 5.57 14.33 -15.48
N GLY A 3 5.17 13.25 -14.81
CA GLY A 3 4.98 11.98 -15.47
C GLY A 3 3.80 12.11 -16.44
N TYR A 4 4.06 12.04 -17.74
CA TYR A 4 3.02 11.87 -18.73
C TYR A 4 2.16 10.65 -18.34
N PRO A 5 0.82 10.75 -18.39
CA PRO A 5 -0.03 9.59 -18.18
C PRO A 5 0.37 8.53 -19.20
N THR A 6 0.81 7.38 -18.71
CA THR A 6 1.19 6.26 -19.56
C THR A 6 -0.10 5.57 -19.97
N THR A 7 -0.53 5.76 -21.21
CA THR A 7 -1.64 4.99 -21.77
C THR A 7 -1.17 3.57 -22.08
N MET A 8 -2.07 2.62 -21.98
CA MET A 8 -1.82 1.23 -22.32
C MET A 8 -3.03 0.61 -23.01
N ARG A 9 -2.78 -0.46 -23.77
CA ARG A 9 -3.83 -1.21 -24.46
C ARG A 9 -4.71 -1.96 -23.47
N HIS A 10 -6.00 -1.90 -23.70
CA HIS A 10 -6.99 -2.68 -22.97
C HIS A 10 -7.91 -3.39 -23.95
N LEU A 11 -8.27 -4.63 -23.64
CA LEU A 11 -9.33 -5.34 -24.34
C LEU A 11 -10.68 -4.89 -23.78
N ARG A 12 -11.56 -4.40 -24.67
CA ARG A 12 -12.89 -3.93 -24.30
C ARG A 12 -13.91 -5.04 -24.54
N VAL A 13 -14.56 -5.50 -23.48
CA VAL A 13 -15.53 -6.61 -23.53
C VAL A 13 -16.79 -6.26 -22.73
N PRO A 14 -17.95 -6.88 -23.04
CA PRO A 14 -19.13 -6.75 -22.19
C PRO A 14 -18.85 -7.18 -20.76
N SER A 15 -19.39 -6.44 -19.77
CA SER A 15 -19.14 -6.70 -18.35
C SER A 15 -19.47 -8.14 -17.92
N ALA A 16 -20.45 -8.76 -18.54
CA ALA A 16 -20.81 -10.16 -18.28
C ALA A 16 -19.71 -11.16 -18.67
N GLN A 17 -18.79 -10.79 -19.56
CA GLN A 17 -17.69 -11.64 -20.04
C GLN A 17 -16.34 -11.32 -19.40
N THR A 18 -16.30 -10.38 -18.50
CA THR A 18 -15.05 -9.89 -17.87
C THR A 18 -14.24 -11.03 -17.24
N SER A 19 -14.86 -11.86 -16.43
CA SER A 19 -14.17 -12.98 -15.75
C SER A 19 -13.56 -13.99 -16.71
N TYR A 20 -14.30 -14.35 -17.77
CA TYR A 20 -13.82 -15.25 -18.80
C TYR A 20 -12.57 -14.70 -19.50
N TRP A 21 -12.62 -13.45 -19.91
CA TRP A 21 -11.50 -12.83 -20.64
C TRP A 21 -10.29 -12.54 -19.75
N ILE A 22 -10.49 -12.18 -18.48
CA ILE A 22 -9.38 -12.05 -17.51
C ILE A 22 -8.64 -13.38 -17.38
N GLU A 23 -9.36 -14.48 -17.18
CA GLU A 23 -8.77 -15.81 -17.06
C GLU A 23 -8.03 -16.23 -18.32
N ARG A 24 -8.63 -16.00 -19.49
CA ARG A 24 -8.02 -16.28 -20.78
C ARG A 24 -6.75 -15.45 -21.01
N CYS A 25 -6.77 -14.16 -20.73
CA CYS A 25 -5.59 -13.30 -20.83
C CYS A 25 -4.48 -13.73 -19.87
N LYS A 26 -4.81 -14.11 -18.64
CA LYS A 26 -3.83 -14.61 -17.67
C LYS A 26 -3.21 -15.93 -18.11
N SER A 27 -4.02 -16.87 -18.56
CA SER A 27 -3.55 -18.20 -19.00
C SER A 27 -2.61 -18.12 -20.21
N ASN A 28 -2.81 -17.13 -21.08
CA ASN A 28 -1.97 -16.91 -22.25
C ASN A 28 -0.80 -15.92 -22.00
N GLY A 29 -0.67 -15.37 -20.79
CA GLY A 29 0.39 -14.41 -20.45
C GLY A 29 0.20 -13.02 -21.08
N TRP A 30 -1.02 -12.64 -21.43
CA TRP A 30 -1.37 -11.36 -22.07
C TRP A 30 -1.86 -10.29 -21.09
N TYR A 31 -2.22 -10.70 -19.87
CA TYR A 31 -2.74 -9.80 -18.83
C TYR A 31 -1.61 -8.98 -18.22
N GLU A 32 -1.78 -7.65 -18.16
CA GLU A 32 -0.83 -6.77 -17.47
C GLU A 32 -1.06 -6.83 -15.95
N THR A 33 -0.20 -7.58 -15.26
CA THR A 33 -0.24 -7.70 -13.80
C THR A 33 0.10 -6.36 -13.13
N GLY A 34 -0.54 -6.08 -11.98
CA GLY A 34 -0.31 -4.80 -11.29
C GLY A 34 -1.23 -3.67 -11.74
N HIS A 35 -2.02 -3.86 -12.82
CA HIS A 35 -3.00 -2.90 -13.28
C HIS A 35 -4.42 -3.39 -13.06
N ARG A 36 -5.36 -2.44 -12.95
CA ARG A 36 -6.77 -2.74 -12.71
C ARG A 36 -7.54 -2.83 -14.01
N VAL A 37 -8.52 -3.71 -14.01
CA VAL A 37 -9.63 -3.66 -14.94
C VAL A 37 -10.41 -2.37 -14.70
N GLN A 38 -10.80 -1.69 -15.78
CA GLN A 38 -11.53 -0.42 -15.72
C GLN A 38 -12.93 -0.58 -16.30
N GLN A 39 -13.89 0.14 -15.74
CA GLN A 39 -15.25 0.20 -16.29
C GLN A 39 -15.33 1.28 -17.36
N VAL A 40 -15.89 0.96 -18.51
CA VAL A 40 -16.11 1.88 -19.65
C VAL A 40 -17.57 1.79 -20.07
N GLY A 41 -18.44 2.59 -19.46
CA GLY A 41 -19.88 2.47 -19.66
C GLY A 41 -20.40 1.11 -19.18
N ASP A 42 -21.07 0.37 -20.06
CA ASP A 42 -21.59 -0.98 -19.79
C ASP A 42 -20.56 -2.09 -20.09
N GLU A 43 -19.36 -1.71 -20.48
CA GLU A 43 -18.29 -2.63 -20.85
C GLU A 43 -17.11 -2.50 -19.88
N THR A 44 -16.22 -3.47 -19.97
CA THR A 44 -15.02 -3.55 -19.12
C THR A 44 -13.77 -3.54 -19.99
N ALA A 45 -12.76 -2.77 -19.59
CA ALA A 45 -11.46 -2.71 -20.24
C ALA A 45 -10.42 -3.51 -19.42
N ILE A 46 -9.88 -4.55 -20.02
CA ILE A 46 -8.91 -5.47 -19.41
C ILE A 46 -7.51 -5.08 -19.85
N PRO A 47 -6.59 -4.77 -18.92
CA PRO A 47 -5.24 -4.32 -19.26
C PRO A 47 -4.41 -5.42 -19.92
N LEU A 48 -3.78 -5.09 -21.05
CA LEU A 48 -2.95 -5.99 -21.84
C LEU A 48 -1.49 -5.58 -21.79
N ASN A 49 -0.59 -6.56 -21.72
CA ASN A 49 0.84 -6.35 -21.81
C ASN A 49 1.34 -6.41 -23.26
N ASP A 50 2.65 -6.21 -23.45
CA ASP A 50 3.28 -6.20 -24.78
C ASP A 50 3.29 -7.57 -25.48
N ASN A 51 3.06 -8.67 -24.74
CA ASN A 51 2.96 -10.02 -25.30
C ASN A 51 1.58 -10.33 -25.89
N ALA A 52 0.59 -9.48 -25.63
CA ALA A 52 -0.75 -9.65 -26.19
C ALA A 52 -0.73 -9.45 -27.70
N PRO A 53 -1.35 -10.35 -28.50
CA PRO A 53 -1.51 -10.19 -29.95
C PRO A 53 -2.18 -8.87 -30.31
N ASP A 54 -2.00 -8.44 -31.56
CA ASP A 54 -2.63 -7.24 -32.08
C ASP A 54 -4.16 -7.39 -32.16
N GLU A 55 -4.88 -6.27 -32.13
CA GLU A 55 -6.35 -6.19 -32.14
C GLU A 55 -6.99 -6.96 -33.31
N ILE A 56 -6.32 -7.00 -34.45
CA ILE A 56 -6.81 -7.66 -35.67
C ILE A 56 -6.80 -9.19 -35.60
N GLU A 57 -6.13 -9.76 -34.59
CA GLU A 57 -6.05 -11.21 -34.44
C GLU A 57 -7.40 -11.84 -34.04
N SER A 58 -7.73 -12.95 -34.65
CA SER A 58 -9.00 -13.64 -34.42
C SER A 58 -9.21 -14.17 -33.01
N VAL A 59 -8.13 -14.26 -32.21
CA VAL A 59 -8.15 -14.69 -30.81
C VAL A 59 -9.02 -13.79 -29.92
N TRP A 60 -9.26 -12.55 -30.34
CA TRP A 60 -10.06 -11.56 -29.62
C TRP A 60 -11.56 -11.61 -29.92
N GLU A 61 -11.99 -12.51 -30.81
CA GLU A 61 -13.43 -12.69 -31.18
C GLU A 61 -14.09 -11.37 -31.62
N ASN A 62 -13.32 -10.51 -32.31
CA ASN A 62 -13.72 -9.19 -32.80
C ASN A 62 -14.00 -8.14 -31.70
N TYR A 63 -13.62 -8.40 -30.44
CA TYR A 63 -13.66 -7.36 -29.41
C TYR A 63 -12.57 -6.31 -29.64
N PRO A 64 -12.90 -5.03 -29.53
CA PRO A 64 -11.97 -3.95 -29.83
C PRO A 64 -11.02 -3.69 -28.67
N PHE A 65 -9.90 -3.06 -29.00
CA PHE A 65 -9.02 -2.46 -28.01
C PHE A 65 -9.39 -1.01 -27.73
N VAL A 66 -8.95 -0.51 -26.58
CA VAL A 66 -9.02 0.89 -26.22
C VAL A 66 -7.74 1.28 -25.50
N GLU A 67 -7.24 2.48 -25.78
CA GLU A 67 -6.12 3.07 -25.08
C GLU A 67 -6.66 3.86 -23.88
N LEU A 68 -6.27 3.46 -22.68
CA LEU A 68 -6.67 4.11 -21.44
C LEU A 68 -5.44 4.37 -20.57
N ASP A 69 -5.55 5.35 -19.68
CA ASP A 69 -4.53 5.60 -18.68
C ASP A 69 -4.35 4.36 -17.79
N ALA A 70 -3.09 4.02 -17.52
CA ALA A 70 -2.77 2.88 -16.69
C ALA A 70 -3.28 3.07 -15.26
N SER A 71 -4.28 2.27 -14.88
CA SER A 71 -4.84 2.29 -13.52
C SER A 71 -4.14 1.24 -12.66
N LYS A 72 -3.08 1.64 -11.95
CA LYS A 72 -2.35 0.74 -11.05
C LYS A 72 -3.24 0.22 -9.93
N LYS A 73 -3.08 -1.04 -9.57
CA LYS A 73 -3.68 -1.58 -8.36
C LYS A 73 -3.13 -0.85 -7.15
N LYS A 74 -4.01 -0.45 -6.24
CA LYS A 74 -3.55 0.02 -4.92
C LYS A 74 -2.94 -1.17 -4.19
N ALA A 75 -1.76 -0.97 -3.61
CA ALA A 75 -1.14 -1.95 -2.76
C ALA A 75 -2.07 -2.30 -1.59
N ARG A 76 -2.20 -3.59 -1.27
CA ARG A 76 -2.97 -4.07 -0.11
C ARG A 76 -2.15 -3.97 1.16
N HIS A 77 -0.85 -4.21 1.03
CA HIS A 77 0.10 -4.25 2.13
C HIS A 77 1.23 -3.27 1.90
N TYR A 78 1.75 -2.65 2.95
CA TYR A 78 2.83 -1.67 2.83
C TYR A 78 4.10 -2.26 2.20
N TRP A 79 4.40 -3.53 2.45
CA TRP A 79 5.61 -4.18 1.90
C TRP A 79 5.58 -4.35 0.39
N GLU A 80 4.43 -4.23 -0.26
CA GLU A 80 4.36 -4.20 -1.73
C GLU A 80 5.06 -2.97 -2.35
N HIS A 81 5.34 -1.94 -1.54
CA HIS A 81 6.14 -0.78 -1.92
C HIS A 81 7.65 -0.99 -1.75
N ILE A 82 8.06 -2.09 -1.10
CA ILE A 82 9.48 -2.46 -0.94
C ILE A 82 9.96 -3.13 -2.23
N PRO A 83 11.19 -2.85 -2.70
CA PRO A 83 11.76 -3.53 -3.87
C PRO A 83 11.68 -5.06 -3.77
N VAL A 84 11.38 -5.72 -4.89
CA VAL A 84 11.12 -7.16 -4.94
C VAL A 84 12.32 -7.97 -4.43
N GLU A 85 13.55 -7.54 -4.72
CA GLU A 85 14.78 -8.20 -4.29
C GLU A 85 14.91 -8.25 -2.77
N ILE A 86 14.45 -7.20 -2.08
CA ILE A 86 14.42 -7.15 -0.62
C ILE A 86 13.30 -8.04 -0.09
N ARG A 87 12.11 -7.99 -0.70
CA ARG A 87 10.97 -8.81 -0.28
C ARG A 87 11.27 -10.31 -0.37
N GLU A 88 11.86 -10.75 -1.46
CA GLU A 88 12.25 -12.15 -1.67
C GLU A 88 13.27 -12.63 -0.63
N ALA A 89 14.20 -11.75 -0.20
CA ALA A 89 15.18 -12.08 0.83
C ALA A 89 14.55 -12.35 2.20
N PHE A 90 13.33 -11.88 2.45
CA PHE A 90 12.58 -12.09 3.70
C PHE A 90 11.32 -12.93 3.49
N GLU A 91 11.18 -13.62 2.34
CA GLU A 91 10.05 -14.49 2.01
C GLU A 91 8.68 -13.82 2.21
N ASP A 92 8.60 -12.50 1.97
CA ASP A 92 7.43 -11.64 2.25
C ASP A 92 6.93 -11.67 3.72
N GLU A 93 7.75 -12.13 4.65
CA GLU A 93 7.44 -12.17 6.10
C GLU A 93 7.73 -10.82 6.77
N PHE A 94 6.87 -9.84 6.56
CA PHE A 94 7.00 -8.50 7.15
C PHE A 94 6.09 -8.31 8.37
N PRO A 95 6.45 -7.38 9.31
CA PRO A 95 5.60 -7.06 10.46
C PRO A 95 4.17 -6.69 10.04
N GLN A 96 3.18 -7.44 10.54
CA GLN A 96 1.77 -7.19 10.26
C GLN A 96 1.07 -6.45 11.40
N ALA A 97 1.65 -6.50 12.60
CA ALA A 97 1.12 -5.80 13.76
C ALA A 97 1.78 -4.43 13.89
N PHE A 98 0.97 -3.39 13.75
CA PHE A 98 1.34 -2.00 14.00
C PHE A 98 0.12 -1.24 14.52
N GLU A 99 0.37 -0.13 15.19
CA GLU A 99 -0.66 0.70 15.81
C GLU A 99 -0.51 2.14 15.32
N SER A 100 -1.62 2.81 15.06
CA SER A 100 -1.60 4.26 14.78
C SER A 100 -2.15 5.03 15.97
N GLN A 101 -1.44 6.10 16.35
CA GLN A 101 -1.89 7.06 17.34
C GLN A 101 -1.86 8.45 16.70
N GLY A 102 -3.02 9.00 16.37
CA GLY A 102 -3.12 10.19 15.55
C GLY A 102 -2.46 9.99 14.19
N ASP A 103 -1.44 10.79 13.89
CA ASP A 103 -0.66 10.72 12.65
C ASP A 103 0.71 10.00 12.80
N ILE A 104 0.89 9.29 13.92
CA ILE A 104 2.09 8.49 14.21
C ILE A 104 1.76 7.01 14.07
N LEU A 105 2.65 6.25 13.44
CA LEU A 105 2.57 4.81 13.30
C LEU A 105 3.68 4.15 14.14
N LEU A 106 3.29 3.22 15.00
CA LEU A 106 4.16 2.47 15.87
C LEU A 106 4.28 1.04 15.36
N VAL A 107 5.48 0.59 15.07
CA VAL A 107 5.76 -0.76 14.58
C VAL A 107 6.94 -1.36 15.32
N LYS A 108 6.85 -2.66 15.64
CA LYS A 108 7.97 -3.42 16.15
C LYS A 108 8.66 -4.15 15.00
N ILE A 109 9.87 -3.71 14.65
CA ILE A 109 10.66 -4.33 13.59
C ILE A 109 11.54 -5.42 14.21
N PRO A 110 11.48 -6.67 13.70
CA PRO A 110 12.36 -7.74 14.14
C PRO A 110 13.84 -7.40 13.91
N GLU A 111 14.73 -7.92 14.77
CA GLU A 111 16.16 -7.64 14.70
C GLU A 111 16.77 -8.05 13.34
N GLU A 112 16.33 -9.15 12.75
CA GLU A 112 16.74 -9.61 11.44
C GLU A 112 16.43 -8.64 10.30
N MET A 113 15.44 -7.75 10.51
CA MET A 113 15.02 -6.70 9.56
C MET A 113 15.59 -5.32 9.88
N ALA A 114 16.41 -5.17 10.93
CA ALA A 114 16.96 -3.90 11.33
C ALA A 114 17.72 -3.18 10.19
N ARG A 115 18.37 -3.95 9.31
CA ARG A 115 19.11 -3.42 8.15
C ARG A 115 18.23 -2.78 7.07
N ILE A 116 16.93 -3.06 7.07
CA ILE A 116 15.94 -2.54 6.09
C ILE A 116 14.83 -1.72 6.78
N GLU A 117 15.06 -1.25 7.98
CA GLU A 117 14.06 -0.48 8.73
C GLU A 117 13.67 0.83 8.02
N ASP A 118 14.59 1.45 7.28
CA ASP A 118 14.30 2.65 6.50
C ASP A 118 13.36 2.34 5.32
N GLU A 119 13.58 1.24 4.62
CA GLU A 119 12.72 0.76 3.54
C GLU A 119 11.32 0.41 4.06
N ILE A 120 11.23 -0.24 5.21
CA ILE A 120 9.95 -0.53 5.88
C ILE A 120 9.23 0.76 6.23
N ALA A 121 9.90 1.71 6.87
CA ALA A 121 9.32 2.99 7.26
C ALA A 121 8.87 3.81 6.04
N GLN A 122 9.67 3.86 4.98
CA GLN A 122 9.31 4.51 3.72
C GLN A 122 8.08 3.88 3.08
N ALA A 123 8.02 2.56 3.03
CA ALA A 123 6.89 1.82 2.49
C ALA A 123 5.60 2.06 3.30
N MET A 124 5.70 2.12 4.63
CA MET A 124 4.57 2.48 5.50
C MET A 124 4.08 3.90 5.26
N LEU A 125 4.97 4.88 5.14
CA LEU A 125 4.57 6.25 4.80
C LEU A 125 3.89 6.32 3.43
N GLN A 126 4.33 5.51 2.47
CA GLN A 126 3.72 5.46 1.15
C GLN A 126 2.32 4.82 1.18
N GLN A 127 2.14 3.77 1.97
CA GLN A 127 0.86 3.06 2.11
C GLN A 127 -0.18 3.89 2.88
N PHE A 128 0.24 4.65 3.89
CA PHE A 128 -0.63 5.37 4.80
C PHE A 128 -0.43 6.89 4.68
N PRO A 129 -1.12 7.58 3.76
CA PRO A 129 -0.92 9.02 3.51
C PRO A 129 -1.21 9.92 4.71
N SER A 130 -2.06 9.48 5.65
CA SER A 130 -2.40 10.20 6.88
C SER A 130 -1.31 10.13 7.96
N ILE A 131 -0.35 9.21 7.82
CA ILE A 131 0.75 9.06 8.76
C ILE A 131 1.86 10.05 8.42
N ARG A 132 2.30 10.80 9.42
CA ARG A 132 3.42 11.75 9.35
C ARG A 132 4.74 11.12 9.79
N VAL A 133 4.72 10.31 10.84
CA VAL A 133 5.92 9.71 11.46
C VAL A 133 5.74 8.21 11.64
N VAL A 134 6.77 7.43 11.32
CA VAL A 134 6.88 6.01 11.64
C VAL A 134 7.95 5.84 12.72
N CYS A 135 7.57 5.19 13.82
CA CYS A 135 8.46 4.89 14.95
C CYS A 135 8.62 3.39 15.14
N HIS A 136 9.83 2.96 15.46
CA HIS A 136 10.06 1.65 16.05
C HIS A 136 9.68 1.67 17.53
N ASP A 137 8.92 0.67 17.96
CA ASP A 137 8.52 0.47 19.35
C ASP A 137 9.44 -0.57 19.99
N ASP A 138 10.41 -0.10 20.77
CA ASP A 138 11.34 -0.95 21.54
C ASP A 138 10.69 -1.55 22.80
N GLY A 139 9.40 -1.30 23.01
CA GLY A 139 8.65 -1.79 24.16
C GLY A 139 8.41 -0.71 25.23
N VAL A 140 7.99 -1.15 26.39
CA VAL A 140 7.66 -0.27 27.54
C VAL A 140 8.73 -0.35 28.61
N GLU A 141 9.09 0.79 29.16
CA GLU A 141 10.07 0.89 30.24
C GLU A 141 9.50 1.61 31.46
N GLY A 142 10.08 1.29 32.62
CA GLY A 142 9.81 1.94 33.90
C GLY A 142 8.46 1.67 34.52
N GLU A 143 8.22 2.23 35.71
CA GLU A 143 7.02 2.07 36.51
C GLU A 143 5.78 2.65 35.81
N PHE A 144 5.95 3.70 35.04
CA PHE A 144 4.87 4.36 34.30
C PHE A 144 4.60 3.73 32.89
N ARG A 145 5.31 2.66 32.54
CA ARG A 145 5.14 1.92 31.28
C ARG A 145 5.18 2.81 30.03
N VAL A 146 6.04 3.81 30.05
CA VAL A 146 6.25 4.69 28.89
C VAL A 146 6.90 3.88 27.76
N ARG A 147 6.43 4.08 26.53
CA ARG A 147 6.99 3.41 25.35
C ARG A 147 8.35 4.02 24.99
N ASN A 148 9.31 3.16 24.75
CA ASN A 148 10.58 3.57 24.18
C ASN A 148 10.43 3.61 22.66
N LEU A 149 10.27 4.80 22.10
CA LEU A 149 10.04 5.03 20.68
C LEU A 149 11.27 5.63 20.02
N ARG A 150 11.65 5.03 18.91
CA ARG A 150 12.71 5.54 18.04
C ARG A 150 12.12 5.93 16.68
N VAL A 151 12.23 7.22 16.32
CA VAL A 151 11.76 7.69 15.02
C VAL A 151 12.60 7.06 13.91
N LEU A 152 11.95 6.37 12.99
CA LEU A 152 12.57 5.78 11.82
C LEU A 152 12.55 6.74 10.64
N LYS A 153 11.38 7.31 10.36
CA LYS A 153 11.19 8.22 9.22
C LYS A 153 10.01 9.15 9.45
N ALA A 154 10.13 10.36 8.92
CA ALA A 154 9.08 11.37 8.99
C ALA A 154 8.88 12.06 7.64
N ARG A 155 7.64 12.53 7.38
CA ARG A 155 7.37 13.44 6.26
C ARG A 155 7.88 14.83 6.59
N ASN A 156 8.45 15.52 5.60
CA ASN A 156 8.90 16.91 5.71
C ASN A 156 9.88 17.14 6.88
N ASP A 157 10.65 16.12 7.27
CA ASP A 157 11.63 16.16 8.37
C ASP A 157 11.02 16.53 9.75
N ASP A 158 9.69 16.40 9.89
CA ASP A 158 8.98 16.64 11.17
C ASP A 158 9.02 15.38 12.04
N ASN A 159 10.07 15.23 12.81
CA ASN A 159 10.34 14.09 13.70
C ASN A 159 9.62 14.18 15.05
N SER A 160 8.73 15.15 15.27
CA SER A 160 7.97 15.27 16.51
C SER A 160 7.10 14.05 16.76
N THR A 161 7.14 13.50 17.96
CA THR A 161 6.23 12.42 18.42
C THR A 161 4.96 12.97 19.07
N GLU A 162 4.82 14.28 19.18
CA GLU A 162 3.55 14.91 19.57
C GLU A 162 2.51 14.79 18.45
N THR A 163 1.31 14.36 18.80
CA THR A 163 0.22 14.15 17.84
C THR A 163 -1.14 14.51 18.44
N CYS A 164 -2.10 14.78 17.58
CA CYS A 164 -3.49 14.99 17.96
C CYS A 164 -4.26 13.66 17.85
N TYR A 165 -4.81 13.22 18.96
CA TYR A 165 -5.65 12.03 19.03
C TYR A 165 -7.11 12.41 19.25
N ARG A 166 -8.02 11.79 18.51
CA ARG A 166 -9.46 12.01 18.62
C ARG A 166 -10.15 10.82 19.24
N GLU A 167 -10.89 11.06 20.33
CA GLU A 167 -11.72 10.04 20.96
C GLU A 167 -13.04 10.66 21.45
N HIS A 168 -14.16 9.99 21.15
CA HIS A 168 -15.50 10.42 21.55
C HIS A 168 -15.84 11.89 21.24
N GLY A 169 -15.32 12.43 20.13
CA GLY A 169 -15.56 13.82 19.71
C GLY A 169 -14.65 14.86 20.38
N HIS A 170 -13.74 14.44 21.26
CA HIS A 170 -12.72 15.26 21.89
C HIS A 170 -11.36 15.10 21.21
N GLU A 171 -10.60 16.18 21.16
CA GLU A 171 -9.23 16.18 20.66
C GLU A 171 -8.26 16.29 21.84
N PHE A 172 -7.24 15.45 21.84
CA PHE A 172 -6.17 15.43 22.84
C PHE A 172 -4.82 15.54 22.14
N THR A 173 -4.01 16.46 22.61
CA THR A 173 -2.58 16.45 22.23
C THR A 173 -1.86 15.46 23.13
N ILE A 174 -1.24 14.46 22.52
CA ILE A 174 -0.51 13.40 23.22
C ILE A 174 0.89 13.26 22.62
N ASP A 175 1.83 12.81 23.45
CA ASP A 175 3.15 12.36 23.00
C ASP A 175 3.38 10.95 23.54
N PRO A 176 3.22 9.89 22.68
CA PRO A 176 3.39 8.52 23.09
C PRO A 176 4.82 8.15 23.52
N ALA A 177 5.83 8.97 23.21
CA ALA A 177 7.20 8.80 23.68
C ALA A 177 7.41 9.32 25.10
N ILE A 178 6.50 10.14 25.64
CA ILE A 178 6.63 10.76 26.97
C ILE A 178 5.61 10.17 27.94
N ALA A 179 4.41 9.87 27.50
CA ALA A 179 3.31 9.41 28.35
C ALA A 179 2.71 8.10 27.83
N TYR A 180 2.34 7.22 28.77
CA TYR A 180 1.58 6.02 28.41
C TYR A 180 0.18 6.41 27.92
N PHE A 181 -0.12 6.02 26.70
CA PHE A 181 -1.46 6.14 26.12
C PHE A 181 -1.86 4.83 25.46
N SER A 182 -3.08 4.39 25.72
CA SER A 182 -3.68 3.22 25.04
C SER A 182 -5.13 3.53 24.70
N GLY A 183 -5.43 3.68 23.42
CA GLY A 183 -6.79 3.85 22.93
C GLY A 183 -7.71 2.64 23.14
N ARG A 184 -7.16 1.51 23.62
CA ARG A 184 -7.93 0.30 23.93
C ARG A 184 -8.54 0.31 25.33
N LEU A 185 -8.16 1.24 26.21
CA LEU A 185 -8.67 1.32 27.58
C LEU A 185 -10.01 2.07 27.69
N GLY A 186 -10.51 2.66 26.61
CA GLY A 186 -11.78 3.39 26.58
C GLY A 186 -13.05 2.54 26.45
N THR A 187 -12.92 1.19 26.40
CA THR A 187 -14.04 0.27 26.30
C THR A 187 -14.15 -0.57 27.59
N GLN A 188 -14.58 0.05 28.67
CA GLN A 188 -15.19 -0.62 29.83
C GLN A 188 -16.52 0.01 30.12
#